data_c93dcacb1288115e62cf5cab9d64bc92
#
_entry.id   c93dcacb1288115e62cf5cab9d64bc92
#
_cell.length_a   1.000
_cell.length_b   1.000
_cell.length_c   1.000
_cell.angle_alpha   90.00
_cell.angle_beta   90.00
_cell.angle_gamma   90.00
#
_symmetry.space_group_name_H-M   'P 1'
#
loop_
_entity.id
_entity.type
_entity.pdbx_description
1 polymer ?
#
loop_
_entity_poly.entity_id
_entity_poly.type
_entity_poly.pdbx_seq_one_letter_code
_entity_poly.pdbx_strand_id
1 'polypeptide(L)'
;MTRTKQAALFPGFFDEAEKPKPVNVASVPQRSPFRYPGGKTWFVPTFRHWMVQIYPKPAILVEPFAGGGIISLTALFENLVERVVMVELDDEIGAVWQSVVNGNAEWLANRILAFHLTKETVIQEIKKPRRH
;
A
#
# COMPACT_ATOMS: atom_id res chain seq x y z
N MET A 1 -4.61 21.70 -28.00
CA MET A 1 -5.49 20.55 -27.89
C MET A 1 -5.50 20.04 -26.45
N THR A 2 -6.53 20.36 -25.79
CA THR A 2 -7.25 19.75 -24.66
C THR A 2 -6.47 19.21 -23.45
N ARG A 3 -5.76 20.08 -22.73
CA ARG A 3 -5.30 19.83 -21.35
C ARG A 3 -6.39 20.09 -20.29
N THR A 4 -7.54 20.62 -20.71
CA THR A 4 -8.52 21.23 -19.80
C THR A 4 -9.53 20.26 -19.16
N LYS A 5 -9.67 19.03 -19.68
CA LYS A 5 -10.68 18.08 -19.16
C LYS A 5 -10.19 17.18 -18.02
N GLN A 6 -8.89 16.97 -17.88
CA GLN A 6 -8.35 16.13 -16.80
C GLN A 6 -8.23 16.88 -15.46
N ALA A 7 -8.01 18.19 -15.49
CA ALA A 7 -7.93 19.02 -14.28
C ALA A 7 -9.26 19.08 -13.51
N ALA A 8 -10.40 18.91 -14.19
CA ALA A 8 -11.71 18.94 -13.55
C ALA A 8 -12.06 17.67 -12.75
N LEU A 9 -11.38 16.55 -13.02
CA LEU A 9 -11.60 15.29 -12.28
C LEU A 9 -10.80 15.22 -10.96
N PHE A 10 -9.69 15.97 -10.88
CA PHE A 10 -8.79 15.96 -9.71
C PHE A 10 -8.33 17.40 -9.42
N PRO A 11 -9.20 18.26 -8.86
CA PRO A 11 -8.82 19.62 -8.51
C PRO A 11 -7.66 19.58 -7.50
N GLY A 12 -6.60 20.34 -7.78
CA GLY A 12 -5.39 20.40 -6.94
C GLY A 12 -4.32 19.33 -7.21
N PHE A 13 -4.60 18.31 -8.03
CA PHE A 13 -3.61 17.29 -8.34
C PHE A 13 -2.60 17.72 -9.42
N PHE A 14 -2.98 18.71 -10.24
CA PHE A 14 -2.19 19.22 -11.38
C PHE A 14 -1.92 20.73 -11.30
N ASP A 15 -2.06 21.34 -10.12
CA ASP A 15 -1.72 22.74 -9.96
C ASP A 15 -0.19 22.90 -10.06
N GLU A 16 0.28 23.52 -11.14
CA GLU A 16 1.71 23.70 -11.43
C GLU A 16 2.43 24.61 -10.39
N ALA A 17 1.69 25.23 -9.48
CA ALA A 17 2.23 26.14 -8.49
C ALA A 17 2.96 25.47 -7.33
N GLU A 18 2.71 24.18 -7.06
CA GLU A 18 3.44 23.43 -6.04
C GLU A 18 4.03 22.15 -6.62
N LYS A 19 5.23 22.23 -7.19
CA LYS A 19 6.03 21.02 -7.40
C LYS A 19 6.20 20.33 -6.05
N PRO A 20 5.80 19.06 -5.92
CA PRO A 20 5.93 18.37 -4.65
C PRO A 20 7.38 18.44 -4.19
N LYS A 21 7.59 19.01 -2.99
CA LYS A 21 8.92 19.04 -2.37
C LYS A 21 9.46 17.63 -2.27
N PRO A 22 10.76 17.42 -2.42
CA PRO A 22 11.36 16.10 -2.23
C PRO A 22 10.90 15.50 -0.90
N VAL A 23 10.24 14.36 -0.94
CA VAL A 23 9.73 13.70 0.25
C VAL A 23 10.87 12.95 0.92
N ASN A 24 11.17 13.29 2.18
CA ASN A 24 12.01 12.42 2.99
C ASN A 24 11.17 11.20 3.40
N VAL A 25 11.32 10.10 2.66
CA VAL A 25 10.59 8.85 2.94
C VAL A 25 10.88 8.28 4.33
N ALA A 26 12.01 8.66 4.94
CA ALA A 26 12.32 8.24 6.31
C ALA A 26 11.38 8.86 7.36
N SER A 27 10.72 9.98 7.03
CA SER A 27 9.72 10.61 7.92
C SER A 27 8.34 9.98 7.85
N VAL A 28 8.10 9.08 6.89
CA VAL A 28 6.82 8.38 6.73
C VAL A 28 6.81 7.13 7.61
N PRO A 29 5.81 6.97 8.50
CA PRO A 29 5.70 5.76 9.32
C PRO A 29 5.68 4.49 8.49
N GLN A 30 6.50 3.52 8.86
CA GLN A 30 6.58 2.21 8.22
C GLN A 30 5.37 1.36 8.65
N ARG A 31 4.30 1.43 7.88
CA ARG A 31 3.05 0.70 8.14
C ARG A 31 2.94 -0.60 7.36
N SER A 32 3.64 -0.68 6.22
CA SER A 32 3.65 -1.90 5.42
C SER A 32 4.34 -3.04 6.17
N PRO A 33 3.73 -4.23 6.29
CA PRO A 33 4.31 -5.37 6.98
C PRO A 33 5.49 -5.99 6.23
N PHE A 34 5.67 -5.66 4.96
CA PHE A 34 6.78 -6.15 4.15
C PHE A 34 7.21 -5.10 3.11
N ARG A 35 8.44 -5.24 2.63
CA ARG A 35 8.95 -4.39 1.55
C ARG A 35 8.49 -4.93 0.20
N TYR A 36 7.99 -4.03 -0.64
CA TYR A 36 7.57 -4.36 -2.00
C TYR A 36 8.29 -3.45 -3.00
N PRO A 37 8.88 -4.00 -4.09
CA PRO A 37 9.48 -3.19 -5.14
C PRO A 37 8.46 -2.21 -5.75
N GLY A 38 8.84 -0.96 -5.92
CA GLY A 38 7.89 0.07 -6.37
C GLY A 38 6.93 0.59 -5.29
N GLY A 39 7.26 0.37 -4.00
CA GLY A 39 6.44 0.85 -2.88
C GLY A 39 6.13 2.34 -2.96
N LYS A 40 4.90 2.72 -2.58
CA LYS A 40 4.33 4.08 -2.71
C LYS A 40 4.61 4.99 -1.51
N THR A 41 5.64 4.71 -0.69
CA THR A 41 5.95 5.50 0.51
C THR A 41 6.19 6.97 0.18
N TRP A 42 6.82 7.26 -0.95
CA TRP A 42 7.06 8.60 -1.46
C TRP A 42 5.78 9.39 -1.74
N PHE A 43 4.69 8.69 -2.04
CA PHE A 43 3.39 9.30 -2.37
C PHE A 43 2.56 9.64 -1.13
N VAL A 44 2.87 9.09 0.02
CA VAL A 44 2.09 9.27 1.26
C VAL A 44 1.81 10.73 1.62
N PRO A 45 2.78 11.66 1.58
CA PRO A 45 2.50 13.06 1.90
C PRO A 45 1.53 13.72 0.91
N THR A 46 1.69 13.45 -0.38
CA THR A 46 0.76 13.94 -1.42
C THR A 46 -0.64 13.36 -1.22
N PHE A 47 -0.73 12.06 -0.94
CA PHE A 47 -1.98 11.39 -0.64
C PHE A 47 -2.69 12.00 0.58
N ARG A 48 -1.98 12.25 1.68
CA ARG A 48 -2.55 12.91 2.87
C ARG A 48 -3.10 14.29 2.53
N HIS A 49 -2.30 15.10 1.84
CA HIS A 49 -2.71 16.45 1.44
C HIS A 49 -3.97 16.40 0.57
N TRP A 50 -4.04 15.46 -0.36
CA TRP A 50 -5.23 15.27 -1.20
C TRP A 50 -6.44 14.82 -0.37
N MET A 51 -6.29 13.85 0.51
CA MET A 51 -7.40 13.29 1.29
C MET A 51 -8.06 14.31 2.23
N VAL A 52 -7.28 15.21 2.84
CA VAL A 52 -7.85 16.23 3.73
C VAL A 52 -8.67 17.30 3.02
N GLN A 53 -8.55 17.40 1.69
CA GLN A 53 -9.34 18.32 0.87
C GLN A 53 -10.69 17.74 0.44
N ILE A 54 -10.89 16.44 0.61
CA ILE A 54 -12.11 15.76 0.18
C ILE A 54 -13.13 15.85 1.31
N TYR A 55 -14.25 16.52 1.04
CA TYR A 55 -15.36 16.64 1.97
C TYR A 55 -16.68 16.33 1.28
N PRO A 56 -17.57 15.52 1.87
CA PRO A 56 -17.36 14.77 3.12
C PRO A 56 -16.27 13.69 3.01
N LYS A 57 -15.78 13.23 4.18
CA LYS A 57 -14.78 12.16 4.26
C LYS A 57 -15.24 10.95 3.43
N PRO A 58 -14.41 10.40 2.53
CA PRO A 58 -14.77 9.25 1.72
C PRO A 58 -15.05 8.01 2.59
N ALA A 59 -16.13 7.30 2.30
CA ALA A 59 -16.44 6.05 2.98
C ALA A 59 -15.49 4.92 2.56
N ILE A 60 -15.07 4.91 1.29
CA ILE A 60 -14.25 3.81 0.73
C ILE A 60 -13.10 4.40 -0.09
N LEU A 61 -11.90 3.86 0.16
CA LEU A 61 -10.75 4.01 -0.72
C LEU A 61 -10.51 2.69 -1.45
N VAL A 62 -10.36 2.74 -2.76
CA VAL A 62 -9.89 1.60 -3.55
C VAL A 62 -8.44 1.85 -3.95
N GLU A 63 -7.52 1.00 -3.51
CA GLU A 63 -6.11 1.04 -3.91
C GLU A 63 -5.84 -0.06 -4.93
N PRO A 64 -5.77 0.25 -6.24
CA PRO A 64 -5.30 -0.67 -7.24
C PRO A 64 -3.79 -0.84 -7.12
N PHE A 65 -3.28 -2.04 -7.41
CA PHE A 65 -1.85 -2.39 -7.28
C PHE A 65 -1.33 -2.13 -5.86
N ALA A 66 -2.00 -2.72 -4.87
CA ALA A 66 -1.79 -2.43 -3.46
C ALA A 66 -0.35 -2.70 -3.00
N GLY A 67 0.31 -3.77 -3.51
CA GLY A 67 1.66 -4.14 -3.10
C GLY A 67 1.78 -4.25 -1.59
N GLY A 68 2.67 -3.47 -0.99
CA GLY A 68 2.83 -3.40 0.47
C GLY A 68 1.73 -2.62 1.21
N GLY A 69 0.68 -2.13 0.55
CA GLY A 69 -0.52 -1.53 1.14
C GLY A 69 -0.28 -0.22 1.91
N ILE A 70 0.81 0.49 1.65
CA ILE A 70 1.17 1.67 2.46
C ILE A 70 0.13 2.79 2.39
N ILE A 71 -0.56 2.97 1.26
CA ILE A 71 -1.60 3.98 1.09
C ILE A 71 -2.86 3.56 1.85
N SER A 72 -3.33 2.33 1.65
CA SER A 72 -4.47 1.76 2.37
C SER A 72 -4.28 1.80 3.89
N LEU A 73 -3.13 1.37 4.37
CA LEU A 73 -2.81 1.39 5.79
C LEU A 73 -2.70 2.82 6.33
N THR A 74 -2.12 3.75 5.56
CA THR A 74 -2.09 5.16 5.95
C THR A 74 -3.52 5.71 6.07
N ALA A 75 -4.38 5.42 5.10
CA ALA A 75 -5.76 5.90 5.10
C ALA A 75 -6.53 5.41 6.34
N LEU A 76 -6.36 4.14 6.72
CA LEU A 76 -7.03 3.56 7.89
C LEU A 76 -6.43 4.09 9.20
N PHE A 77 -5.11 4.02 9.38
CA PHE A 77 -4.46 4.44 10.64
C PHE A 77 -4.64 5.93 10.94
N GLU A 78 -4.80 6.75 9.92
CA GLU A 78 -5.04 8.19 10.06
C GLU A 78 -6.52 8.56 9.96
N ASN A 79 -7.41 7.57 9.92
CA ASN A 79 -8.86 7.78 9.86
C ASN A 79 -9.29 8.70 8.70
N LEU A 80 -8.62 8.59 7.55
CA LEU A 80 -8.93 9.36 6.36
C LEU A 80 -10.12 8.78 5.56
N VAL A 81 -10.42 7.50 5.77
CA VAL A 81 -11.56 6.78 5.18
C VAL A 81 -12.14 5.82 6.21
N GLU A 82 -13.33 5.29 5.95
CA GLU A 82 -13.96 4.29 6.81
C GLU A 82 -13.49 2.87 6.47
N ARG A 83 -13.26 2.62 5.19
CA ARG A 83 -12.89 1.30 4.68
C ARG A 83 -11.93 1.42 3.50
N VAL A 84 -11.08 0.41 3.34
CA VAL A 84 -10.25 0.27 2.14
C VAL A 84 -10.56 -1.03 1.42
N VAL A 85 -10.39 -1.00 0.10
CA VAL A 85 -10.39 -2.16 -0.77
C VAL A 85 -9.04 -2.20 -1.46
N MET A 86 -8.23 -3.20 -1.14
CA MET A 86 -6.94 -3.43 -1.79
C MET A 86 -7.13 -4.38 -2.97
N VAL A 87 -6.64 -3.98 -4.13
CA VAL A 87 -6.63 -4.82 -5.34
C VAL A 87 -5.19 -5.11 -5.69
N GLU A 88 -4.85 -6.38 -5.80
CA GLU A 88 -3.50 -6.86 -6.12
C GLU A 88 -3.57 -7.96 -7.18
N LEU A 89 -2.72 -7.82 -8.19
CA LEU A 89 -2.67 -8.77 -9.29
C LEU A 89 -1.73 -9.95 -9.01
N ASP A 90 -0.72 -9.73 -8.18
CA ASP A 90 0.22 -10.77 -7.77
C ASP A 90 -0.45 -11.68 -6.73
N ASP A 91 -0.70 -12.93 -7.11
CA ASP A 91 -1.37 -13.93 -6.28
C ASP A 91 -0.62 -14.21 -4.97
N GLU A 92 0.70 -14.13 -4.96
CA GLU A 92 1.51 -14.36 -3.75
C GLU A 92 1.32 -13.22 -2.76
N ILE A 93 1.34 -11.98 -3.23
CA ILE A 93 1.07 -10.80 -2.42
C ILE A 93 -0.38 -10.78 -1.96
N GLY A 94 -1.31 -11.12 -2.85
CA GLY A 94 -2.73 -11.28 -2.53
C GLY A 94 -2.94 -12.31 -1.42
N ALA A 95 -2.26 -13.46 -1.48
CA ALA A 95 -2.34 -14.51 -0.44
C ALA A 95 -1.80 -14.03 0.92
N VAL A 96 -0.72 -13.23 0.94
CA VAL A 96 -0.21 -12.61 2.17
C VAL A 96 -1.27 -11.70 2.78
N TRP A 97 -1.86 -10.81 1.98
CA TRP A 97 -2.92 -9.91 2.45
C TRP A 97 -4.15 -10.67 2.94
N GLN A 98 -4.59 -11.71 2.22
CA GLN A 98 -5.70 -12.56 2.66
C GLN A 98 -5.39 -13.23 4.00
N SER A 99 -4.16 -13.72 4.20
CA SER A 99 -3.75 -14.29 5.47
C SER A 99 -3.81 -13.27 6.61
N VAL A 100 -3.40 -12.03 6.36
CA VAL A 100 -3.41 -10.96 7.36
C VAL A 100 -4.83 -10.55 7.74
N VAL A 101 -5.72 -10.35 6.74
CA VAL A 101 -7.06 -9.79 7.00
C VAL A 101 -8.10 -10.84 7.37
N ASN A 102 -7.91 -12.11 7.00
CA ASN A 102 -8.88 -13.19 7.25
C ASN A 102 -8.62 -13.99 8.54
N GLY A 103 -7.87 -13.43 9.48
CA GLY A 103 -7.67 -14.02 10.81
C GLY A 103 -6.51 -15.03 10.90
N ASN A 104 -5.69 -15.18 9.86
CA ASN A 104 -4.51 -16.06 9.88
C ASN A 104 -3.19 -15.31 10.16
N ALA A 105 -3.28 -14.06 10.61
CA ALA A 105 -2.11 -13.21 10.84
C ALA A 105 -1.16 -13.80 11.89
N GLU A 106 -1.68 -14.36 12.97
CA GLU A 106 -0.89 -15.01 14.01
C GLU A 106 -0.16 -16.25 13.47
N TRP A 107 -0.86 -17.09 12.71
CA TRP A 107 -0.24 -18.24 12.07
C TRP A 107 0.90 -17.79 11.13
N LEU A 108 0.69 -16.77 10.32
CA LEU A 108 1.71 -16.22 9.42
C LEU A 108 2.90 -15.69 10.20
N ALA A 109 2.66 -14.92 11.27
CA ALA A 109 3.71 -14.37 12.12
C ALA A 109 4.55 -15.50 12.76
N ASN A 110 3.90 -16.53 13.30
CA ASN A 110 4.58 -17.68 13.90
C ASN A 110 5.42 -18.46 12.87
N ARG A 111 4.93 -18.59 11.62
CA ARG A 111 5.69 -19.20 10.53
C ARG A 111 6.94 -18.39 10.17
N ILE A 112 6.83 -17.06 10.13
CA ILE A 112 7.96 -16.16 9.87
C ILE A 112 8.98 -16.27 11.00
N LEU A 113 8.54 -16.22 12.25
CA LEU A 113 9.44 -16.28 13.42
C LEU A 113 10.15 -17.64 13.55
N ALA A 114 9.48 -18.73 13.17
CA ALA A 114 10.06 -20.08 13.18
C ALA A 114 10.98 -20.36 11.99
N PHE A 115 11.00 -19.49 10.98
CA PHE A 115 11.80 -19.71 9.79
C PHE A 115 13.27 -19.37 10.05
N HIS A 116 14.14 -20.37 9.95
CA HIS A 116 15.58 -20.15 10.09
C HIS A 116 16.13 -19.57 8.76
N LEU A 117 16.35 -18.26 8.74
CA LEU A 117 16.75 -17.51 7.55
C LEU A 117 18.23 -17.73 7.21
N THR A 118 18.52 -18.65 6.28
CA THR A 118 19.83 -18.85 5.66
C THR A 118 19.66 -18.87 4.14
N LYS A 119 20.76 -18.74 3.40
CA LYS A 119 20.74 -18.83 1.95
C LYS A 119 20.19 -20.19 1.49
N GLU A 120 20.58 -21.24 2.17
CA GLU A 120 20.20 -22.63 1.85
C GLU A 120 18.70 -22.86 2.08
N THR A 121 18.18 -22.41 3.23
CA THR A 121 16.76 -22.55 3.57
C THR A 121 15.86 -21.74 2.63
N VAL A 122 16.29 -20.54 2.24
CA VAL A 122 15.56 -19.70 1.27
C VAL A 122 15.52 -20.42 -0.11
N ILE A 123 16.67 -20.92 -0.58
CA ILE A 123 16.72 -21.65 -1.87
C ILE A 123 15.83 -22.90 -1.84
N GLN A 124 15.82 -23.62 -0.73
CA GLN A 124 14.95 -24.79 -0.56
C GLN A 124 13.47 -24.41 -0.59
N GLU A 125 13.10 -23.33 0.09
CA GLU A 125 11.71 -22.87 0.14
C GLU A 125 11.20 -22.41 -1.22
N ILE A 126 11.99 -21.64 -1.97
CA ILE A 126 11.64 -21.14 -3.30
C ILE A 126 11.48 -22.30 -4.32
N LYS A 127 12.21 -23.41 -4.13
CA LYS A 127 12.12 -24.58 -5.02
C LYS A 127 10.90 -25.48 -4.75
N LYS A 128 10.17 -25.27 -3.65
CA LYS A 128 8.96 -26.05 -3.37
C LYS A 128 7.90 -25.75 -4.40
N PRO A 129 7.18 -26.81 -4.87
CA PRO A 129 6.07 -26.59 -5.79
C PRO A 129 5.01 -25.70 -5.13
N ARG A 130 4.51 -24.72 -5.87
CA ARG A 130 3.40 -23.88 -5.42
C ARG A 130 2.17 -24.76 -5.21
N ARG A 131 1.57 -24.71 -4.04
CA ARG A 131 0.27 -25.34 -3.77
C ARG A 131 -0.79 -24.32 -4.20
N HIS A 132 -1.46 -24.62 -5.29
CA HIS A 132 -2.65 -23.90 -5.72
C HIS A 132 -3.86 -24.28 -4.85
#